data_d174ed5707e89127556a9c7edd8f17cd
#
_entry.id   d174ed5707e89127556a9c7edd8f17cd
#
_cell.length_a   1.000
_cell.length_b   1.000
_cell.length_c   1.000
_cell.angle_alpha   90.00
_cell.angle_beta   90.00
_cell.angle_gamma   90.00
#
_symmetry.space_group_name_H-M   'P 1'
#
loop_
_entity.id
_entity.type
_entity.pdbx_description
1 polymer ?
#
loop_
_entity_poly.entity_id
_entity_poly.type
_entity_poly.pdbx_seq_one_letter_code
_entity_poly.pdbx_strand_id
1 'polypeptide(L)'
;MLQPLKHPESSVLVSVFTPCELIQEAGLYPYNVESFSCYLTASQAERAFLQNAEDSGLSETLCSYHKTFIGAAEKGLLPKPKCIVYTNLACDANLLTFHRLAEFYHVPVFSIDVPSRQTASNVAYVAAQLRALKRFLEQTTGRLIDEDLLAERVARGRETLEEFEKFQSARADRFIPSDLVSPLYSGMTNNILLGTEEEKLYTEKLLKDIKNAPPKKGKHIYWMHTIPFWSDAVKEALLLNDSAQIVGCELSQVADLSVHSEDPYEEMAMRLVYHALNGPISRRIEAGIHHAKQAGADGAVWFNHWGCKHTLGGS
;
A
#
# COMPACT_ATOMS: atom_id res chain seq x y z
N MET A 1 13.28 -4.48 2.62
CA MET A 1 12.33 -4.46 3.75
C MET A 1 12.97 -4.50 5.15
N LEU A 2 14.15 -5.10 5.35
CA LEU A 2 14.82 -5.13 6.67
C LEU A 2 15.70 -3.90 6.96
N GLN A 3 15.97 -3.05 5.98
CA GLN A 3 16.85 -1.88 6.15
C GLN A 3 16.35 -0.90 7.22
N PRO A 4 15.03 -0.56 7.30
CA PRO A 4 14.55 0.32 8.36
C PRO A 4 14.79 -0.21 9.78
N LEU A 5 14.80 -1.53 9.96
CA LEU A 5 15.08 -2.16 11.26
C LEU A 5 16.58 -2.18 11.58
N LYS A 6 17.44 -2.24 10.57
CA LYS A 6 18.91 -2.20 10.74
C LYS A 6 19.44 -0.78 10.90
N HIS A 7 18.76 0.19 10.30
CA HIS A 7 19.13 1.60 10.23
C HIS A 7 17.95 2.48 10.66
N PRO A 8 17.49 2.40 11.91
CA PRO A 8 16.33 3.14 12.40
C PRO A 8 16.51 4.66 12.25
N GLU A 9 17.73 5.15 12.41
CA GLU A 9 18.10 6.57 12.24
C GLU A 9 17.88 7.09 10.81
N SER A 10 17.76 6.20 9.84
CA SER A 10 17.46 6.51 8.43
C SER A 10 16.09 6.01 8.00
N SER A 11 15.25 5.53 8.93
CA SER A 11 13.91 5.06 8.62
C SER A 11 12.90 6.20 8.59
N VAL A 12 11.86 6.02 7.76
CA VAL A 12 10.67 6.88 7.69
C VAL A 12 9.44 6.03 7.84
N LEU A 13 8.60 6.29 8.85
CA LEU A 13 7.32 5.60 8.95
C LEU A 13 6.37 6.20 7.92
N VAL A 14 5.73 5.34 7.13
CA VAL A 14 4.83 5.73 6.06
C VAL A 14 3.49 5.01 6.16
N SER A 15 2.42 5.66 5.69
CA SER A 15 1.13 5.00 5.46
C SER A 15 1.13 4.27 4.12
N VAL A 16 0.19 3.33 3.96
CA VAL A 16 -0.10 2.74 2.65
C VAL A 16 -0.42 3.84 1.63
N PHE A 17 -0.01 3.65 0.38
CA PHE A 17 -0.12 4.61 -0.74
C PHE A 17 0.74 5.88 -0.63
N THR A 18 1.58 6.04 0.39
CA THR A 18 2.56 7.13 0.41
C THR A 18 3.57 6.94 -0.73
N PRO A 19 3.78 7.94 -1.62
CA PRO A 19 4.82 7.85 -2.64
C PRO A 19 6.20 7.79 -1.97
N CYS A 20 6.93 6.71 -2.20
CA CYS A 20 8.20 6.44 -1.51
C CYS A 20 9.43 6.84 -2.33
N GLU A 21 9.28 7.22 -3.58
CA GLU A 21 10.39 7.57 -4.48
C GLU A 21 11.21 8.75 -3.96
N LEU A 22 10.55 9.79 -3.44
CA LEU A 22 11.22 10.94 -2.81
C LEU A 22 11.96 10.54 -1.53
N ILE A 23 11.38 9.66 -0.73
CA ILE A 23 11.98 9.16 0.52
C ILE A 23 13.25 8.37 0.20
N GLN A 24 13.17 7.49 -0.79
CA GLN A 24 14.30 6.67 -1.23
C GLN A 24 15.39 7.53 -1.86
N GLU A 25 15.05 8.56 -2.66
CA GLU A 25 16.02 9.45 -3.27
C GLU A 25 16.71 10.36 -2.24
N ALA A 26 16.04 10.67 -1.12
CA ALA A 26 16.65 11.31 0.03
C ALA A 26 17.64 10.39 0.80
N GLY A 27 17.81 9.12 0.38
CA GLY A 27 18.65 8.12 1.03
C GLY A 27 18.04 7.54 2.31
N LEU A 28 16.72 7.59 2.43
CA LEU A 28 15.96 7.09 3.57
C LEU A 28 15.23 5.79 3.23
N TYR A 29 14.89 5.02 4.25
CA TYR A 29 14.22 3.73 4.14
C TYR A 29 12.75 3.85 4.59
N PRO A 30 11.77 3.77 3.68
CA PRO A 30 10.37 3.78 4.07
C PRO A 30 9.99 2.48 4.81
N TYR A 31 9.20 2.62 5.87
CA TYR A 31 8.67 1.52 6.67
C TYR A 31 7.16 1.67 6.84
N ASN A 32 6.41 0.80 6.18
CA ASN A 32 4.95 0.84 6.24
C ASN A 32 4.45 0.19 7.54
N VAL A 33 3.76 0.99 8.37
CA VAL A 33 3.30 0.54 9.70
C VAL A 33 2.07 -0.36 9.62
N GLU A 34 1.23 -0.20 8.61
CA GLU A 34 0.08 -1.09 8.38
C GLU A 34 0.54 -2.50 7.99
N SER A 35 1.63 -2.61 7.20
CA SER A 35 2.26 -3.90 6.91
C SER A 35 2.78 -4.59 8.16
N PHE A 36 3.31 -3.81 9.11
CA PHE A 36 3.75 -4.34 10.39
C PHE A 36 2.56 -4.86 11.22
N SER A 37 1.43 -4.15 11.21
CA SER A 37 0.20 -4.66 11.83
C SER A 37 -0.27 -5.97 11.21
N CYS A 38 -0.19 -6.11 9.87
CA CYS A 38 -0.47 -7.37 9.18
C CYS A 38 0.45 -8.50 9.68
N TYR A 39 1.74 -8.24 9.83
CA TYR A 39 2.71 -9.21 10.34
C TYR A 39 2.37 -9.66 11.77
N LEU A 40 2.04 -8.73 12.66
CA LEU A 40 1.64 -9.05 14.03
C LEU A 40 0.35 -9.89 14.06
N THR A 41 -0.62 -9.55 13.21
CA THR A 41 -1.87 -10.33 13.08
C THR A 41 -1.60 -11.74 12.53
N ALA A 42 -0.71 -11.88 11.56
CA ALA A 42 -0.29 -13.19 11.05
C ALA A 42 0.32 -14.08 12.14
N SER A 43 1.03 -13.45 13.07
CA SER A 43 1.67 -14.10 14.22
C SER A 43 0.73 -14.27 15.41
N GLN A 44 -0.55 -13.87 15.30
CA GLN A 44 -1.56 -13.85 16.37
C GLN A 44 -1.10 -13.10 17.64
N ALA A 45 -0.27 -12.07 17.44
CA ALA A 45 0.33 -11.28 18.52
C ALA A 45 -0.37 -9.93 18.75
N GLU A 46 -1.37 -9.57 17.96
CA GLU A 46 -1.99 -8.24 17.92
C GLU A 46 -2.71 -7.86 19.22
N ARG A 47 -3.27 -8.83 19.96
CA ARG A 47 -4.16 -8.57 21.12
C ARG A 47 -3.50 -7.72 22.21
N ALA A 48 -2.25 -8.00 22.54
CA ALA A 48 -1.52 -7.25 23.57
C ALA A 48 -1.28 -5.78 23.18
N PHE A 49 -1.18 -5.52 21.87
CA PHE A 49 -0.98 -4.17 21.35
C PHE A 49 -2.29 -3.41 21.21
N LEU A 50 -3.38 -4.09 20.84
CA LEU A 50 -4.72 -3.51 20.82
C LEU A 50 -5.09 -2.99 22.21
N GLN A 51 -4.96 -3.80 23.24
CA GLN A 51 -5.25 -3.41 24.63
C GLN A 51 -4.37 -2.24 25.07
N ASN A 52 -3.07 -2.27 24.78
CA ASN A 52 -2.19 -1.16 25.13
C ASN A 52 -2.59 0.17 24.48
N ALA A 53 -2.99 0.12 23.20
CA ALA A 53 -3.45 1.32 22.49
C ALA A 53 -4.77 1.88 23.09
N GLU A 54 -5.69 1.01 23.47
CA GLU A 54 -6.95 1.39 24.15
C GLU A 54 -6.68 1.97 25.53
N ASP A 55 -5.82 1.36 26.32
CA ASP A 55 -5.40 1.85 27.66
C ASP A 55 -4.71 3.22 27.56
N SER A 56 -4.04 3.52 26.43
CA SER A 56 -3.44 4.83 26.14
C SER A 56 -4.42 5.88 25.63
N GLY A 57 -5.71 5.54 25.54
CA GLY A 57 -6.81 6.44 25.22
C GLY A 57 -7.28 6.43 23.77
N LEU A 58 -6.88 5.45 22.96
CA LEU A 58 -7.47 5.28 21.63
C LEU A 58 -8.85 4.62 21.73
N SER A 59 -9.77 5.05 20.87
CA SER A 59 -11.13 4.51 20.84
C SER A 59 -11.13 3.01 20.48
N GLU A 60 -11.94 2.23 21.17
CA GLU A 60 -12.21 0.81 20.85
C GLU A 60 -12.73 0.63 19.42
N THR A 61 -13.47 1.62 18.90
CA THR A 61 -14.06 1.61 17.55
C THR A 61 -13.06 1.97 16.44
N LEU A 62 -11.85 2.42 16.79
CA LEU A 62 -10.80 2.67 15.80
C LEU A 62 -10.36 1.38 15.15
N CYS A 63 -9.98 1.45 13.88
CA CYS A 63 -9.45 0.33 13.12
C CYS A 63 -8.35 -0.41 13.88
N SER A 64 -8.47 -1.74 14.00
CA SER A 64 -7.52 -2.57 14.73
C SER A 64 -6.10 -2.51 14.17
N TYR A 65 -5.92 -2.30 12.87
CA TYR A 65 -4.59 -2.08 12.28
C TYR A 65 -3.90 -0.87 12.89
N HIS A 66 -4.62 0.26 13.03
CA HIS A 66 -4.10 1.48 13.62
C HIS A 66 -3.78 1.30 15.11
N LYS A 67 -4.67 0.66 15.86
CA LYS A 67 -4.42 0.35 17.28
C LYS A 67 -3.19 -0.56 17.44
N THR A 68 -3.05 -1.57 16.57
CA THR A 68 -1.92 -2.51 16.64
C THR A 68 -0.57 -1.81 16.44
N PHE A 69 -0.39 -0.98 15.41
CA PHE A 69 0.90 -0.33 15.23
C PHE A 69 1.18 0.76 16.28
N ILE A 70 0.17 1.47 16.77
CA ILE A 70 0.35 2.44 17.88
C ILE A 70 0.77 1.70 19.15
N GLY A 71 0.03 0.67 19.54
CA GLY A 71 0.36 -0.11 20.75
C GLY A 71 1.73 -0.80 20.64
N ALA A 72 2.11 -1.23 19.46
CA ALA A 72 3.45 -1.79 19.21
C ALA A 72 4.55 -0.73 19.28
N ALA A 73 4.31 0.48 18.79
CA ALA A 73 5.23 1.60 18.92
C ALA A 73 5.45 1.96 20.40
N GLU A 74 4.37 2.07 21.18
CA GLU A 74 4.40 2.36 22.62
C GLU A 74 5.12 1.26 23.44
N LYS A 75 5.14 0.02 22.92
CA LYS A 75 5.92 -1.10 23.50
C LYS A 75 7.35 -1.19 22.97
N GLY A 76 7.80 -0.22 22.14
CA GLY A 76 9.16 -0.17 21.62
C GLY A 76 9.48 -1.18 20.52
N LEU A 77 8.47 -1.75 19.85
CA LEU A 77 8.66 -2.72 18.76
C LEU A 77 8.85 -2.06 17.37
N LEU A 78 8.43 -0.81 17.21
CA LEU A 78 8.72 -0.05 16.02
C LEU A 78 10.01 0.77 16.20
N PRO A 79 10.86 0.86 15.19
CA PRO A 79 12.05 1.69 15.26
C PRO A 79 11.67 3.17 15.41
N LYS A 80 12.45 3.94 16.17
CA LYS A 80 12.30 5.38 16.19
C LYS A 80 12.72 5.93 14.82
N PRO A 81 11.79 6.51 14.05
CA PRO A 81 12.10 6.98 12.69
C PRO A 81 12.84 8.34 12.71
N LYS A 82 13.42 8.70 11.58
CA LYS A 82 13.95 10.06 11.37
C LYS A 82 12.81 11.09 11.21
N CYS A 83 11.78 10.71 10.49
CA CYS A 83 10.55 11.49 10.31
C CYS A 83 9.40 10.56 9.94
N ILE A 84 8.21 11.14 9.80
CA ILE A 84 7.00 10.44 9.39
C ILE A 84 6.43 11.14 8.14
N VAL A 85 6.01 10.33 7.15
CA VAL A 85 5.32 10.82 5.94
C VAL A 85 4.09 9.97 5.72
N TYR A 86 2.93 10.60 5.58
CA TYR A 86 1.69 9.87 5.36
C TYR A 86 0.75 10.60 4.41
N THR A 87 -0.24 9.90 3.88
CA THR A 87 -1.33 10.45 3.08
C THR A 87 -2.68 10.13 3.71
N ASN A 88 -3.68 10.99 3.49
CA ASN A 88 -5.07 10.72 3.85
C ASN A 88 -5.78 9.81 2.83
N LEU A 89 -5.10 9.43 1.73
CA LEU A 89 -5.67 8.53 0.75
C LEU A 89 -6.05 7.20 1.40
N ALA A 90 -7.30 6.83 1.18
CA ALA A 90 -7.99 5.64 1.64
C ALA A 90 -8.20 5.50 3.16
N CYS A 91 -7.72 6.43 4.01
CA CYS A 91 -7.98 6.30 5.45
C CYS A 91 -7.90 7.64 6.22
N ASP A 92 -9.04 8.12 6.70
CA ASP A 92 -9.09 9.32 7.54
C ASP A 92 -8.38 9.14 8.89
N ALA A 93 -8.28 7.90 9.38
CA ALA A 93 -7.60 7.59 10.64
C ALA A 93 -6.11 7.93 10.60
N ASN A 94 -5.50 7.99 9.41
CA ASN A 94 -4.10 8.39 9.23
C ASN A 94 -3.83 9.78 9.83
N LEU A 95 -4.76 10.73 9.66
CA LEU A 95 -4.62 12.08 10.18
C LEU A 95 -4.39 12.10 11.71
N LEU A 96 -5.06 11.22 12.43
CA LEU A 96 -4.92 11.10 13.88
C LEU A 96 -3.69 10.27 14.28
N THR A 97 -3.56 9.09 13.71
CA THR A 97 -2.64 8.06 14.21
C THR A 97 -1.19 8.34 13.86
N PHE A 98 -0.91 8.92 12.68
CA PHE A 98 0.45 9.31 12.30
C PHE A 98 0.93 10.56 13.07
N HIS A 99 0.03 11.51 13.42
CA HIS A 99 0.37 12.58 14.35
C HIS A 99 0.66 12.05 15.76
N ARG A 100 -0.14 11.09 16.24
CA ARG A 100 0.13 10.41 17.53
C ARG A 100 1.52 9.76 17.54
N LEU A 101 1.92 9.08 16.45
CA LEU A 101 3.27 8.51 16.34
C LEU A 101 4.35 9.59 16.34
N ALA A 102 4.12 10.71 15.64
CA ALA A 102 5.08 11.81 15.57
C ALA A 102 5.29 12.46 16.95
N GLU A 103 4.22 12.66 17.72
CA GLU A 103 4.27 13.13 19.11
C GLU A 103 5.00 12.14 20.01
N PHE A 104 4.68 10.84 19.91
CA PHE A 104 5.30 9.79 20.70
C PHE A 104 6.82 9.71 20.49
N TYR A 105 7.26 9.76 19.23
CA TYR A 105 8.67 9.69 18.88
C TYR A 105 9.42 11.02 18.96
N HIS A 106 8.70 12.14 19.08
CA HIS A 106 9.24 13.51 18.98
C HIS A 106 10.04 13.71 17.69
N VAL A 107 9.39 13.43 16.56
CA VAL A 107 9.97 13.56 15.22
C VAL A 107 9.10 14.41 14.30
N PRO A 108 9.67 15.06 13.28
CA PRO A 108 8.89 15.82 12.31
C PRO A 108 7.97 14.92 11.50
N VAL A 109 6.83 15.47 11.09
CA VAL A 109 5.81 14.78 10.29
C VAL A 109 5.40 15.63 9.08
N PHE A 110 5.19 14.97 7.95
CA PHE A 110 4.64 15.56 6.74
C PHE A 110 3.42 14.80 6.28
N SER A 111 2.31 15.52 6.03
CA SER A 111 1.07 14.96 5.51
C SER A 111 0.87 15.34 4.04
N ILE A 112 0.44 14.40 3.22
CA ILE A 112 0.00 14.62 1.85
C ILE A 112 -1.51 14.54 1.84
N ASP A 113 -2.17 15.68 1.60
CA ASP A 113 -3.62 15.76 1.46
C ASP A 113 -4.02 15.50 0.02
N VAL A 114 -4.82 14.45 -0.20
CA VAL A 114 -5.32 14.03 -1.50
C VAL A 114 -6.81 14.34 -1.59
N PRO A 115 -7.21 15.38 -2.36
CA PRO A 115 -8.61 15.71 -2.53
C PRO A 115 -9.38 14.62 -3.25
N SER A 116 -10.64 14.38 -2.84
CA SER A 116 -11.48 13.29 -3.35
C SER A 116 -11.92 13.42 -4.83
N ARG A 117 -11.83 14.63 -5.40
CA ARG A 117 -12.20 14.87 -6.80
C ARG A 117 -10.97 14.66 -7.71
N GLN A 118 -11.18 13.96 -8.82
CA GLN A 118 -10.15 13.71 -9.82
C GLN A 118 -10.19 14.79 -10.90
N THR A 119 -9.39 15.83 -10.68
CA THR A 119 -9.27 16.97 -11.58
C THR A 119 -7.79 17.34 -11.76
N ALA A 120 -7.47 17.97 -12.88
CA ALA A 120 -6.12 18.49 -13.12
C ALA A 120 -5.66 19.49 -12.04
N SER A 121 -6.58 20.29 -11.51
CA SER A 121 -6.26 21.21 -10.40
C SER A 121 -5.88 20.47 -9.11
N ASN A 122 -6.49 19.33 -8.83
CA ASN A 122 -6.12 18.50 -7.67
C ASN A 122 -4.80 17.76 -7.91
N VAL A 123 -4.49 17.37 -9.14
CA VAL A 123 -3.15 16.86 -9.48
C VAL A 123 -2.10 17.93 -9.23
N ALA A 124 -2.29 19.15 -9.73
CA ALA A 124 -1.37 20.27 -9.49
C ALA A 124 -1.21 20.60 -7.98
N TYR A 125 -2.30 20.52 -7.22
CA TYR A 125 -2.29 20.72 -5.75
C TYR A 125 -1.44 19.65 -5.04
N VAL A 126 -1.63 18.37 -5.39
CA VAL A 126 -0.86 17.28 -4.80
C VAL A 126 0.60 17.34 -5.26
N ALA A 127 0.87 17.65 -6.53
CA ALA A 127 2.24 17.84 -7.03
C ALA A 127 2.99 18.97 -6.28
N ALA A 128 2.30 20.07 -5.97
CA ALA A 128 2.90 21.14 -5.17
C ALA A 128 3.25 20.68 -3.75
N GLN A 129 2.43 19.81 -3.12
CA GLN A 129 2.76 19.21 -1.83
C GLN A 129 3.95 18.24 -1.94
N LEU A 130 4.07 17.45 -3.01
CA LEU A 130 5.23 16.57 -3.23
C LEU A 130 6.53 17.37 -3.40
N ARG A 131 6.48 18.53 -4.06
CA ARG A 131 7.63 19.48 -4.09
C ARG A 131 7.93 20.06 -2.70
N ALA A 132 6.93 20.27 -1.86
CA ALA A 132 7.13 20.66 -0.46
C ALA A 132 7.70 19.50 0.36
N LEU A 133 7.27 18.26 0.13
CA LEU A 133 7.84 17.06 0.73
C LEU A 133 9.34 16.93 0.40
N LYS A 134 9.73 17.17 -0.86
CA LYS A 134 11.15 17.22 -1.22
C LYS A 134 11.93 18.15 -0.29
N ARG A 135 11.50 19.40 -0.17
CA ARG A 135 12.16 20.39 0.71
C ARG A 135 12.19 19.94 2.18
N PHE A 136 11.12 19.34 2.66
CA PHE A 136 11.05 18.79 4.01
C PHE A 136 12.09 17.67 4.22
N LEU A 137 12.22 16.75 3.26
CA LEU A 137 13.20 15.65 3.32
C LEU A 137 14.63 16.18 3.22
N GLU A 138 14.91 17.15 2.36
CA GLU A 138 16.22 17.81 2.24
C GLU A 138 16.62 18.50 3.56
N GLN A 139 15.71 19.23 4.18
CA GLN A 139 15.95 19.85 5.49
C GLN A 139 16.16 18.81 6.60
N THR A 140 15.42 17.71 6.57
CA THR A 140 15.50 16.65 7.57
C THR A 140 16.80 15.84 7.46
N THR A 141 17.31 15.66 6.25
CA THR A 141 18.51 14.84 5.98
C THR A 141 19.79 15.67 5.84
N GLY A 142 19.67 16.93 5.49
CA GLY A 142 20.80 17.76 5.05
C GLY A 142 21.34 17.39 3.65
N ARG A 143 20.61 16.53 2.91
CA ARG A 143 21.00 16.03 1.58
C ARG A 143 20.04 16.57 0.52
N LEU A 144 20.57 17.08 -0.58
CA LEU A 144 19.78 17.49 -1.73
C LEU A 144 19.31 16.26 -2.52
N ILE A 145 18.09 16.32 -2.99
CA ILE A 145 17.50 15.31 -3.89
C ILE A 145 17.81 15.72 -5.32
N ASP A 146 18.41 14.81 -6.06
CA ASP A 146 18.73 14.97 -7.48
C ASP A 146 17.44 14.79 -8.31
N GLU A 147 17.09 15.82 -9.09
CA GLU A 147 15.84 15.84 -9.88
C GLU A 147 15.90 14.86 -11.06
N ASP A 148 17.06 14.67 -11.66
CA ASP A 148 17.21 13.74 -12.79
C ASP A 148 17.10 12.29 -12.31
N LEU A 149 17.75 11.95 -11.19
CA LEU A 149 17.62 10.63 -10.57
C LEU A 149 16.21 10.36 -10.07
N LEU A 150 15.52 11.37 -9.54
CA LEU A 150 14.11 11.26 -9.16
C LEU A 150 13.23 10.96 -10.39
N ALA A 151 13.44 11.69 -11.49
CA ALA A 151 12.69 11.48 -12.72
C ALA A 151 12.91 10.05 -13.27
N GLU A 152 14.16 9.59 -13.32
CA GLU A 152 14.49 8.22 -13.72
C GLU A 152 13.80 7.16 -12.82
N ARG A 153 13.79 7.40 -11.50
CA ARG A 153 13.14 6.51 -10.54
C ARG A 153 11.63 6.44 -10.75
N VAL A 154 10.98 7.59 -10.96
CA VAL A 154 9.53 7.64 -11.18
C VAL A 154 9.15 6.98 -12.52
N ALA A 155 9.93 7.22 -13.58
CA ALA A 155 9.73 6.57 -14.87
C ALA A 155 9.87 5.04 -14.78
N ARG A 156 10.91 4.55 -14.08
CA ARG A 156 11.11 3.12 -13.82
C ARG A 156 9.94 2.54 -13.01
N GLY A 157 9.44 3.29 -12.04
CA GLY A 157 8.26 2.91 -11.25
C GLY A 157 7.04 2.68 -12.16
N ARG A 158 6.78 3.59 -13.09
CA ARG A 158 5.71 3.46 -14.06
C ARG A 158 5.87 2.21 -14.93
N GLU A 159 7.04 1.99 -15.52
CA GLU A 159 7.32 0.78 -16.31
C GLU A 159 7.04 -0.50 -15.50
N THR A 160 7.46 -0.51 -14.23
CA THR A 160 7.24 -1.65 -13.32
C THR A 160 5.75 -1.91 -13.07
N LEU A 161 4.95 -0.86 -12.91
CA LEU A 161 3.50 -0.99 -12.73
C LEU A 161 2.81 -1.50 -14.01
N GLU A 162 3.23 -1.06 -15.18
CA GLU A 162 2.72 -1.56 -16.47
C GLU A 162 3.05 -3.06 -16.66
N GLU A 163 4.23 -3.49 -16.24
CA GLU A 163 4.59 -4.91 -16.26
C GLU A 163 3.79 -5.71 -15.23
N PHE A 164 3.53 -5.15 -14.06
CA PHE A 164 2.69 -5.79 -13.05
C PHE A 164 1.25 -5.95 -13.53
N GLU A 165 0.68 -4.99 -14.26
CA GLU A 165 -0.63 -5.15 -14.89
C GLU A 165 -0.65 -6.29 -15.93
N LYS A 166 0.42 -6.44 -16.73
CA LYS A 166 0.57 -7.58 -17.66
C LYS A 166 0.60 -8.91 -16.91
N PHE A 167 1.31 -8.96 -15.77
CA PHE A 167 1.31 -10.14 -14.90
C PHE A 167 -0.09 -10.44 -14.36
N GLN A 168 -0.81 -9.44 -13.86
CA GLN A 168 -2.17 -9.62 -13.35
C GLN A 168 -3.12 -10.13 -14.43
N SER A 169 -3.04 -9.59 -15.65
CA SER A 169 -3.84 -10.04 -16.80
C SER A 169 -3.51 -11.48 -17.20
N ALA A 170 -2.23 -11.86 -17.17
CA ALA A 170 -1.79 -13.21 -17.51
C ALA A 170 -2.31 -14.28 -16.54
N ARG A 171 -2.72 -13.90 -15.33
CA ARG A 171 -3.32 -14.81 -14.34
C ARG A 171 -4.67 -15.37 -14.78
N ALA A 172 -5.38 -14.69 -15.69
CA ALA A 172 -6.71 -15.12 -16.15
C ALA A 172 -6.72 -16.56 -16.67
N ASP A 173 -5.65 -16.99 -17.35
CA ASP A 173 -5.54 -18.30 -17.98
C ASP A 173 -4.59 -19.26 -17.25
N ARG A 174 -4.06 -18.85 -16.10
CA ARG A 174 -3.04 -19.58 -15.36
C ARG A 174 -3.48 -19.92 -13.95
N PHE A 175 -2.89 -20.98 -13.40
CA PHE A 175 -3.11 -21.39 -12.02
C PHE A 175 -1.86 -21.12 -11.18
N ILE A 176 -2.02 -20.30 -10.14
CA ILE A 176 -1.03 -20.10 -9.09
C ILE A 176 -1.74 -20.32 -7.75
N PRO A 177 -1.34 -21.31 -6.96
CA PRO A 177 -1.94 -21.53 -5.65
C PRO A 177 -1.87 -20.27 -4.79
N SER A 178 -2.95 -19.89 -4.13
CA SER A 178 -2.99 -18.72 -3.26
C SER A 178 -2.38 -19.01 -1.91
N ASP A 179 -1.37 -18.26 -1.53
CA ASP A 179 -0.77 -18.28 -0.18
C ASP A 179 -1.47 -17.29 0.77
N LEU A 180 -2.51 -16.59 0.31
CA LEU A 180 -3.33 -15.58 0.99
C LEU A 180 -2.57 -14.27 1.34
N VAL A 181 -1.26 -14.26 1.23
CA VAL A 181 -0.39 -13.15 1.65
C VAL A 181 0.16 -12.40 0.45
N SER A 182 0.69 -13.10 -0.55
CA SER A 182 1.28 -12.48 -1.73
C SER A 182 0.36 -11.52 -2.48
N PRO A 183 -0.95 -11.78 -2.66
CA PRO A 183 -1.83 -10.82 -3.32
C PRO A 183 -1.96 -9.49 -2.56
N LEU A 184 -1.90 -9.52 -1.22
CA LEU A 184 -1.95 -8.33 -0.37
C LEU A 184 -0.59 -7.61 -0.32
N TYR A 185 0.50 -8.38 -0.15
CA TYR A 185 1.84 -7.82 -0.04
C TYR A 185 2.36 -7.24 -1.36
N SER A 186 1.92 -7.74 -2.51
CA SER A 186 2.26 -7.12 -3.80
C SER A 186 1.88 -5.64 -3.84
N GLY A 187 0.71 -5.27 -3.31
CA GLY A 187 0.32 -3.86 -3.21
C GLY A 187 1.23 -3.05 -2.30
N MET A 188 1.69 -3.63 -1.19
CA MET A 188 2.59 -2.96 -0.25
C MET A 188 4.01 -2.83 -0.81
N THR A 189 4.54 -3.86 -1.46
CA THR A 189 5.86 -3.81 -2.11
C THR A 189 5.87 -2.83 -3.26
N ASN A 190 4.84 -2.83 -4.10
CA ASN A 190 4.69 -1.88 -5.19
C ASN A 190 4.60 -0.41 -4.72
N ASN A 191 4.25 -0.14 -3.47
CA ASN A 191 4.30 1.21 -2.92
C ASN A 191 5.66 1.54 -2.28
N ILE A 192 6.20 0.63 -1.46
CA ILE A 192 7.41 0.89 -0.68
C ILE A 192 8.68 0.84 -1.53
N LEU A 193 8.72 -0.07 -2.52
CA LEU A 193 9.89 -0.32 -3.36
C LEU A 193 9.75 0.26 -4.77
N LEU A 194 8.64 0.91 -5.08
CA LEU A 194 8.39 1.43 -6.41
C LEU A 194 9.55 2.33 -6.90
N GLY A 195 9.95 2.09 -8.14
CA GLY A 195 11.07 2.80 -8.76
C GLY A 195 12.46 2.28 -8.36
N THR A 196 12.56 1.23 -7.55
CA THR A 196 13.84 0.55 -7.28
C THR A 196 14.15 -0.53 -8.34
N GLU A 197 15.43 -0.84 -8.51
CA GLU A 197 15.85 -1.97 -9.37
C GLU A 197 15.33 -3.30 -8.84
N GLU A 198 15.27 -3.47 -7.52
CA GLU A 198 14.78 -4.69 -6.88
C GLU A 198 13.33 -4.97 -7.23
N GLU A 199 12.47 -3.93 -7.24
CA GLU A 199 11.05 -4.09 -7.59
C GLU A 199 10.88 -4.39 -9.07
N LYS A 200 11.65 -3.74 -9.94
CA LYS A 200 11.66 -4.03 -11.38
C LYS A 200 12.03 -5.50 -11.63
N LEU A 201 13.16 -5.96 -11.09
CA LEU A 201 13.62 -7.35 -11.24
C LEU A 201 12.61 -8.36 -10.67
N TYR A 202 11.97 -8.03 -9.56
CA TYR A 202 10.92 -8.88 -8.98
C TYR A 202 9.72 -9.01 -9.92
N THR A 203 9.23 -7.90 -10.47
CA THR A 203 8.08 -7.87 -11.39
C THR A 203 8.39 -8.58 -12.71
N GLU A 204 9.57 -8.35 -13.29
CA GLU A 204 10.06 -9.09 -14.46
C GLU A 204 10.06 -10.60 -14.23
N LYS A 205 10.51 -11.02 -13.03
CA LYS A 205 10.51 -12.43 -12.65
C LYS A 205 9.10 -12.99 -12.52
N LEU A 206 8.16 -12.27 -11.90
CA LEU A 206 6.75 -12.66 -11.83
C LEU A 206 6.17 -12.86 -13.23
N LEU A 207 6.41 -11.91 -14.14
CA LEU A 207 5.92 -11.95 -15.52
C LEU A 207 6.55 -13.08 -16.33
N LYS A 208 7.79 -13.46 -16.03
CA LYS A 208 8.45 -14.61 -16.63
C LYS A 208 7.88 -15.92 -16.08
N ASP A 209 7.70 -16.03 -14.78
CA ASP A 209 7.28 -17.26 -14.10
C ASP A 209 5.83 -17.61 -14.44
N ILE A 210 4.93 -16.61 -14.57
CA ILE A 210 3.52 -16.83 -14.93
C ILE A 210 3.36 -17.52 -16.27
N LYS A 211 4.26 -17.28 -17.24
CA LYS A 211 4.23 -17.92 -18.56
C LYS A 211 4.40 -19.44 -18.48
N ASN A 212 5.08 -19.92 -17.44
CA ASN A 212 5.35 -21.33 -17.18
C ASN A 212 4.38 -21.97 -16.20
N ALA A 213 3.45 -21.19 -15.61
CA ALA A 213 2.44 -21.71 -14.71
C ALA A 213 1.46 -22.63 -15.45
N PRO A 214 0.90 -23.65 -14.77
CA PRO A 214 -0.07 -24.54 -15.39
C PRO A 214 -1.33 -23.79 -15.82
N PRO A 215 -2.10 -24.36 -16.77
CA PRO A 215 -3.38 -23.79 -17.19
C PRO A 215 -4.35 -23.61 -16.02
N LYS A 216 -5.27 -22.65 -16.19
CA LYS A 216 -6.35 -22.38 -15.24
C LYS A 216 -7.00 -23.66 -14.76
N LYS A 217 -7.18 -23.79 -13.45
CA LYS A 217 -8.00 -24.81 -12.79
C LYS A 217 -8.73 -24.19 -11.60
N GLY A 218 -9.84 -24.79 -11.21
CA GLY A 218 -10.63 -24.29 -10.08
C GLY A 218 -11.32 -22.96 -10.36
N LYS A 219 -11.77 -22.30 -9.31
CA LYS A 219 -12.44 -21.00 -9.35
C LYS A 219 -11.44 -19.88 -9.16
N HIS A 220 -11.56 -18.84 -9.95
CA HIS A 220 -10.83 -17.60 -9.82
C HIS A 220 -11.63 -16.57 -9.03
N ILE A 221 -11.05 -16.06 -7.94
CA ILE A 221 -11.69 -15.13 -7.02
C ILE A 221 -10.93 -13.79 -7.04
N TYR A 222 -11.66 -12.71 -7.28
CA TYR A 222 -11.16 -11.36 -7.05
C TYR A 222 -11.49 -10.94 -5.63
N TRP A 223 -10.49 -10.48 -4.89
CA TRP A 223 -10.66 -10.09 -3.50
C TRP A 223 -10.68 -8.58 -3.32
N MET A 224 -11.73 -8.06 -2.71
CA MET A 224 -11.85 -6.63 -2.39
C MET A 224 -11.52 -6.39 -0.92
N HIS A 225 -10.60 -5.47 -0.68
CA HIS A 225 -10.01 -5.10 0.60
C HIS A 225 -9.02 -6.15 1.16
N THR A 226 -8.81 -6.14 2.48
CA THR A 226 -7.84 -7.00 3.17
C THR A 226 -8.24 -8.48 3.09
N ILE A 227 -7.30 -9.35 2.80
CA ILE A 227 -7.51 -10.79 2.87
C ILE A 227 -7.32 -11.22 4.33
N PRO A 228 -8.33 -11.83 4.99
CA PRO A 228 -8.23 -12.27 6.37
C PRO A 228 -7.45 -13.60 6.49
N PHE A 229 -6.17 -13.57 6.18
CA PHE A 229 -5.28 -14.73 6.18
C PHE A 229 -5.09 -15.39 7.56
N TRP A 230 -5.57 -14.75 8.64
CA TRP A 230 -5.64 -15.31 9.99
C TRP A 230 -6.88 -16.19 10.23
N SER A 231 -7.90 -16.09 9.37
CA SER A 231 -9.15 -16.85 9.50
C SER A 231 -8.96 -18.29 9.04
N ASP A 232 -9.26 -19.26 9.92
CA ASP A 232 -9.14 -20.68 9.59
C ASP A 232 -10.10 -21.09 8.48
N ALA A 233 -11.32 -20.53 8.44
CA ALA A 233 -12.27 -20.80 7.36
C ALA A 233 -11.77 -20.32 5.99
N VAL A 234 -11.06 -19.18 5.94
CA VAL A 234 -10.45 -18.67 4.69
C VAL A 234 -9.24 -19.50 4.30
N LYS A 235 -8.42 -19.92 5.27
CA LYS A 235 -7.30 -20.84 5.02
C LYS A 235 -7.80 -22.19 4.46
N GLU A 236 -8.79 -22.78 5.08
CA GLU A 236 -9.38 -24.06 4.65
C GLU A 236 -9.92 -23.98 3.20
N ALA A 237 -10.58 -22.87 2.88
CA ALA A 237 -11.18 -22.68 1.56
C ALA A 237 -10.18 -22.31 0.45
N LEU A 238 -9.11 -21.57 0.75
CA LEU A 238 -8.31 -20.90 -0.27
C LEU A 238 -6.80 -21.11 -0.16
N LEU A 239 -6.25 -21.45 1.03
CA LEU A 239 -4.79 -21.56 1.20
C LEU A 239 -4.25 -22.78 0.43
N LEU A 240 -3.46 -22.50 -0.60
CA LEU A 240 -2.83 -23.51 -1.47
C LEU A 240 -3.83 -24.55 -2.01
N ASN A 241 -5.07 -24.15 -2.20
CA ASN A 241 -6.16 -25.02 -2.61
C ASN A 241 -6.26 -25.09 -4.13
N ASP A 242 -6.42 -26.30 -4.68
CA ASP A 242 -6.56 -26.55 -6.11
C ASP A 242 -7.93 -26.18 -6.68
N SER A 243 -8.96 -26.09 -5.84
CA SER A 243 -10.33 -25.79 -6.27
C SER A 243 -10.65 -24.31 -6.41
N ALA A 244 -9.84 -23.43 -5.78
CA ALA A 244 -10.00 -21.99 -5.88
C ALA A 244 -8.66 -21.24 -5.68
N GLN A 245 -8.53 -20.08 -6.32
CA GLN A 245 -7.37 -19.20 -6.13
C GLN A 245 -7.81 -17.73 -6.15
N ILE A 246 -7.10 -16.88 -5.40
CA ILE A 246 -7.24 -15.42 -5.48
C ILE A 246 -6.40 -14.93 -6.66
N VAL A 247 -7.04 -14.42 -7.71
CA VAL A 247 -6.37 -13.96 -8.93
C VAL A 247 -6.04 -12.47 -8.93
N GLY A 248 -6.62 -11.72 -8.01
CA GLY A 248 -6.35 -10.29 -7.82
C GLY A 248 -6.86 -9.82 -6.47
N CYS A 249 -6.21 -8.79 -5.93
CA CYS A 249 -6.62 -8.12 -4.70
C CYS A 249 -6.70 -6.63 -4.96
N GLU A 250 -7.79 -5.99 -4.54
CA GLU A 250 -8.00 -4.56 -4.72
C GLU A 250 -6.82 -3.72 -4.17
N LEU A 251 -6.26 -4.09 -3.02
CA LEU A 251 -5.16 -3.36 -2.41
C LEU A 251 -3.83 -3.49 -3.17
N SER A 252 -3.72 -4.42 -4.10
CA SER A 252 -2.58 -4.52 -5.02
C SER A 252 -2.82 -3.85 -6.37
N GLN A 253 -3.98 -3.26 -6.58
CA GLN A 253 -4.26 -2.47 -7.77
C GLN A 253 -3.64 -1.08 -7.61
N VAL A 254 -3.09 -0.61 -8.70
CA VAL A 254 -2.46 0.70 -8.75
C VAL A 254 -3.44 1.72 -9.33
N ALA A 255 -3.04 2.98 -9.33
CA ALA A 255 -3.78 4.04 -9.98
C ALA A 255 -3.95 3.79 -11.49
N ASP A 256 -4.87 4.52 -12.07
CA ASP A 256 -5.12 4.52 -13.50
C ASP A 256 -3.86 4.89 -14.30
N LEU A 257 -3.25 3.93 -15.00
CA LEU A 257 -2.05 4.13 -15.82
C LEU A 257 -2.36 4.72 -17.21
N SER A 258 -3.62 4.97 -17.53
CA SER A 258 -3.99 5.65 -18.79
C SER A 258 -3.62 7.14 -18.79
N VAL A 259 -3.39 7.73 -17.62
CA VAL A 259 -2.92 9.10 -17.45
C VAL A 259 -1.41 9.11 -17.20
N HIS A 260 -0.72 10.12 -17.74
CA HIS A 260 0.74 10.22 -17.70
C HIS A 260 1.21 11.67 -17.68
N SER A 261 2.33 11.94 -17.02
CA SER A 261 3.08 13.20 -17.08
C SER A 261 4.59 12.93 -17.08
N GLU A 262 5.33 13.74 -17.86
CA GLU A 262 6.80 13.75 -17.82
C GLU A 262 7.35 14.41 -16.55
N ASP A 263 6.55 15.21 -15.86
CA ASP A 263 6.93 15.79 -14.58
C ASP A 263 6.81 14.73 -13.47
N PRO A 264 7.87 14.35 -12.77
CA PRO A 264 7.84 13.28 -11.78
C PRO A 264 6.89 13.57 -10.62
N TYR A 265 6.68 14.82 -10.26
CA TYR A 265 5.76 15.19 -9.18
C TYR A 265 4.31 15.08 -9.62
N GLU A 266 4.00 15.44 -10.87
CA GLU A 266 2.66 15.24 -11.43
C GLU A 266 2.38 13.75 -11.62
N GLU A 267 3.33 12.96 -12.11
CA GLU A 267 3.17 11.50 -12.25
C GLU A 267 2.86 10.83 -10.91
N MET A 268 3.61 11.16 -9.85
CA MET A 268 3.31 10.69 -8.50
C MET A 268 1.95 11.19 -8.00
N ALA A 269 1.60 12.45 -8.27
CA ALA A 269 0.31 13.04 -7.87
C ALA A 269 -0.87 12.39 -8.61
N MET A 270 -0.73 12.06 -9.89
CA MET A 270 -1.76 11.36 -10.66
C MET A 270 -2.07 9.99 -10.07
N ARG A 271 -1.06 9.23 -9.64
CA ARG A 271 -1.26 7.93 -8.97
C ARG A 271 -2.09 8.06 -7.69
N LEU A 272 -1.98 9.16 -6.96
CA LEU A 272 -2.78 9.42 -5.76
C LEU A 272 -4.19 9.91 -6.12
N VAL A 273 -4.29 10.93 -6.97
CA VAL A 273 -5.57 11.58 -7.30
C VAL A 273 -6.49 10.64 -8.09
N TYR A 274 -5.93 9.88 -9.03
CA TYR A 274 -6.71 8.94 -9.85
C TYR A 274 -6.79 7.52 -9.26
N HIS A 275 -6.31 7.32 -8.05
CA HIS A 275 -6.44 6.02 -7.37
C HIS A 275 -7.90 5.59 -7.22
N ALA A 276 -8.19 4.30 -7.42
CA ALA A 276 -9.56 3.77 -7.36
C ALA A 276 -10.22 3.97 -5.99
N LEU A 277 -9.45 3.98 -4.91
CA LEU A 277 -9.92 4.25 -3.56
C LEU A 277 -10.11 5.74 -3.25
N ASN A 278 -9.80 6.64 -4.19
CA ASN A 278 -10.00 8.07 -4.04
C ASN A 278 -11.32 8.50 -4.69
N GLY A 279 -12.26 9.02 -3.91
CA GLY A 279 -13.52 9.52 -4.42
C GLY A 279 -14.75 8.67 -4.06
N PRO A 280 -15.82 8.74 -4.86
CA PRO A 280 -17.08 8.06 -4.55
C PRO A 280 -16.97 6.55 -4.73
N ILE A 281 -17.82 5.81 -3.99
CA ILE A 281 -17.84 4.34 -4.00
C ILE A 281 -18.10 3.74 -5.38
N SER A 282 -18.89 4.41 -6.24
CA SER A 282 -19.16 3.97 -7.62
C SER A 282 -17.88 3.71 -8.40
N ARG A 283 -16.89 4.56 -8.23
CA ARG A 283 -15.59 4.44 -8.88
C ARG A 283 -14.82 3.21 -8.43
N ARG A 284 -14.80 2.95 -7.14
CA ARG A 284 -14.20 1.75 -6.56
C ARG A 284 -14.87 0.48 -7.08
N ILE A 285 -16.21 0.50 -7.22
CA ILE A 285 -16.98 -0.60 -7.80
C ILE A 285 -16.62 -0.79 -9.27
N GLU A 286 -16.57 0.27 -10.07
CA GLU A 286 -16.20 0.22 -11.48
C GLU A 286 -14.78 -0.35 -11.67
N ALA A 287 -13.81 0.12 -10.91
CA ALA A 287 -12.45 -0.39 -10.92
C ALA A 287 -12.40 -1.88 -10.51
N GLY A 288 -13.10 -2.26 -9.43
CA GLY A 288 -13.20 -3.65 -8.98
C GLY A 288 -13.78 -4.57 -10.05
N ILE A 289 -14.85 -4.16 -10.74
CA ILE A 289 -15.44 -4.90 -11.85
C ILE A 289 -14.46 -5.03 -13.02
N HIS A 290 -13.78 -3.94 -13.37
CA HIS A 290 -12.79 -3.93 -14.44
C HIS A 290 -11.66 -4.93 -14.17
N HIS A 291 -11.02 -4.83 -13.02
CA HIS A 291 -9.90 -5.70 -12.65
C HIS A 291 -10.32 -7.17 -12.44
N ALA A 292 -11.50 -7.42 -11.86
CA ALA A 292 -12.03 -8.77 -11.75
C ALA A 292 -12.21 -9.43 -13.12
N LYS A 293 -12.75 -8.71 -14.10
CA LYS A 293 -12.89 -9.18 -15.48
C LYS A 293 -11.54 -9.40 -16.15
N GLN A 294 -10.61 -8.46 -15.99
CA GLN A 294 -9.25 -8.54 -16.54
C GLN A 294 -8.50 -9.79 -16.01
N ALA A 295 -8.63 -10.07 -14.72
CA ALA A 295 -8.04 -11.25 -14.08
C ALA A 295 -8.81 -12.55 -14.34
N GLY A 296 -9.88 -12.54 -15.15
CA GLY A 296 -10.68 -13.72 -15.47
C GLY A 296 -11.36 -14.33 -14.23
N ALA A 297 -11.80 -13.50 -13.27
CA ALA A 297 -12.44 -13.96 -12.05
C ALA A 297 -13.83 -14.55 -12.32
N ASP A 298 -14.12 -15.68 -11.67
CA ASP A 298 -15.44 -16.32 -11.68
C ASP A 298 -16.38 -15.67 -10.65
N GLY A 299 -15.84 -14.96 -9.66
CA GLY A 299 -16.57 -14.25 -8.63
C GLY A 299 -15.67 -13.30 -7.84
N ALA A 300 -16.30 -12.47 -7.01
CA ALA A 300 -15.61 -11.54 -6.13
C ALA A 300 -16.04 -11.73 -4.67
N VAL A 301 -15.12 -11.50 -3.76
CA VAL A 301 -15.38 -11.45 -2.32
C VAL A 301 -15.13 -10.03 -1.84
N TRP A 302 -16.11 -9.43 -1.20
CA TRP A 302 -16.01 -8.18 -0.49
C TRP A 302 -15.81 -8.45 0.99
N PHE A 303 -14.64 -8.13 1.53
CA PHE A 303 -14.37 -8.29 2.95
C PHE A 303 -14.67 -7.00 3.71
N ASN A 304 -15.66 -7.07 4.60
CA ASN A 304 -16.04 -6.00 5.50
C ASN A 304 -15.24 -6.04 6.79
N HIS A 305 -14.30 -5.09 6.94
CA HIS A 305 -13.61 -4.90 8.20
C HIS A 305 -14.41 -3.92 9.08
N TRP A 306 -14.80 -4.35 10.27
CA TRP A 306 -15.66 -3.60 11.20
C TRP A 306 -15.22 -2.15 11.43
N GLY A 307 -13.94 -1.91 11.70
CA GLY A 307 -13.40 -0.56 11.98
C GLY A 307 -13.01 0.23 10.73
N CYS A 308 -13.41 -0.20 9.52
CA CYS A 308 -13.00 0.45 8.27
C CYS A 308 -14.19 1.13 7.58
N LYS A 309 -14.19 2.48 7.54
CA LYS A 309 -15.20 3.25 6.79
C LYS A 309 -15.27 2.88 5.31
N HIS A 310 -14.12 2.62 4.70
CA HIS A 310 -14.03 2.29 3.27
C HIS A 310 -14.66 0.95 2.90
N THR A 311 -14.75 0.00 3.83
CA THR A 311 -15.41 -1.26 3.55
C THR A 311 -16.85 -1.28 4.04
N LEU A 312 -17.08 -0.91 5.27
CA LEU A 312 -18.42 -0.98 5.87
C LEU A 312 -19.40 0.04 5.25
N GLY A 313 -18.92 1.23 4.89
CA GLY A 313 -19.73 2.26 4.25
C GLY A 313 -19.99 2.06 2.76
N GLY A 314 -19.34 1.07 2.14
CA GLY A 314 -19.46 0.78 0.71
C GLY A 314 -20.19 -0.53 0.38
N SER A 315 -20.62 -1.26 1.38
CA SER A 315 -21.27 -2.57 1.21
C SER A 315 -22.78 -2.47 0.98
#